data_c41b9d537685a8e95cf49d9a3a8258d7
#
_entry.id   c41b9d537685a8e95cf49d9a3a8258d7
#
_cell.length_a   1.000
_cell.length_b   1.000
_cell.length_c   1.000
_cell.angle_alpha   90.00
_cell.angle_beta   90.00
_cell.angle_gamma   90.00
#
_symmetry.space_group_name_H-M   'P 1'
#
loop_
_entity.id
_entity.type
_entity.pdbx_description
1 polymer ?
#
loop_
_entity_poly.entity_id
_entity_poly.type
_entity_poly.pdbx_seq_one_letter_code
_entity_poly.pdbx_strand_id
1 'polypeptide(L)'
;MTAKILVTGGGGYVGNVLCRHLLDKGYRVKCLDNFHKGQCDALIPLATNRHFEFEHGDITIAEQIKKAVLGCDAIIHLAAIVGFPACSSQPALADAVNVQGTKNVIDARNSYSPKMPLVYASTGSVYGKVEGVCTEESPLNAVSQYGINKRIAEEMVSSEDNTVS
;
A
#
# COMPACT_ATOMS: atom_id res chain seq x y z
N MET A 1 -5.61 15.81 19.07
CA MET A 1 -6.14 15.79 17.68
C MET A 1 -6.17 14.34 17.23
N THR A 2 -7.17 13.93 16.45
CA THR A 2 -7.29 12.56 15.95
C THR A 2 -6.28 12.34 14.84
N ALA A 3 -5.56 11.20 14.86
CA ALA A 3 -4.53 10.90 13.87
C ALA A 3 -5.11 10.80 12.45
N LYS A 4 -4.34 11.28 11.48
CA LYS A 4 -4.64 11.22 10.05
C LYS A 4 -3.81 10.13 9.39
N ILE A 5 -4.47 9.17 8.75
CA ILE A 5 -3.84 8.00 8.16
C ILE A 5 -3.93 8.13 6.63
N LEU A 6 -2.77 8.06 5.96
CA LEU A 6 -2.71 7.90 4.52
C LEU A 6 -2.92 6.41 4.17
N VAL A 7 -3.90 6.14 3.32
CA VAL A 7 -4.13 4.80 2.76
C VAL A 7 -3.87 4.87 1.25
N THR A 8 -2.79 4.29 0.78
CA THR A 8 -2.55 4.13 -0.66
C THR A 8 -3.27 2.88 -1.17
N GLY A 9 -3.86 2.94 -2.35
CA GLY A 9 -4.70 1.85 -2.85
C GLY A 9 -6.05 1.76 -2.13
N GLY A 10 -6.52 2.89 -1.55
CA GLY A 10 -7.76 2.94 -0.78
C GLY A 10 -9.02 2.70 -1.60
N GLY A 11 -8.99 2.86 -2.93
CA GLY A 11 -10.07 2.51 -3.84
C GLY A 11 -10.17 1.02 -4.16
N GLY A 12 -9.14 0.23 -3.81
CA GLY A 12 -9.12 -1.22 -4.02
C GLY A 12 -10.05 -2.01 -3.08
N TYR A 13 -10.08 -3.34 -3.28
CA TYR A 13 -10.97 -4.25 -2.54
C TYR A 13 -10.76 -4.18 -1.02
N VAL A 14 -9.52 -4.28 -0.55
CA VAL A 14 -9.20 -4.17 0.89
C VAL A 14 -9.25 -2.72 1.35
N GLY A 15 -8.72 -1.79 0.52
CA GLY A 15 -8.55 -0.39 0.88
C GLY A 15 -9.86 0.33 1.20
N ASN A 16 -10.92 0.09 0.42
CA ASN A 16 -12.22 0.74 0.68
C ASN A 16 -12.87 0.30 2.01
N VAL A 17 -12.73 -0.98 2.36
CA VAL A 17 -13.22 -1.52 3.64
C VAL A 17 -12.40 -0.95 4.79
N LEU A 18 -11.07 -0.89 4.62
CA LEU A 18 -10.17 -0.32 5.62
C LEU A 18 -10.45 1.18 5.85
N CYS A 19 -10.60 1.97 4.78
CA CYS A 19 -10.92 3.39 4.90
C CYS A 19 -12.18 3.61 5.72
N ARG A 20 -13.24 2.84 5.46
CA ARG A 20 -14.49 2.89 6.24
C ARG A 20 -14.23 2.54 7.70
N HIS A 21 -13.55 1.43 7.96
CA HIS A 21 -13.27 0.98 9.33
C HIS A 21 -12.46 2.01 10.13
N LEU A 22 -11.46 2.64 9.51
CA LEU A 22 -10.66 3.70 10.15
C LEU A 22 -11.53 4.92 10.50
N LEU A 23 -12.42 5.34 9.61
CA LEU A 23 -13.37 6.42 9.86
C LEU A 23 -14.32 6.09 11.01
N ASP A 24 -14.84 4.85 11.06
CA ASP A 24 -15.72 4.37 12.14
C ASP A 24 -14.99 4.34 13.49
N LYS A 25 -13.67 4.11 13.49
CA LYS A 25 -12.80 4.22 14.67
C LYS A 25 -12.43 5.66 15.04
N GLY A 26 -12.90 6.64 14.29
CA GLY A 26 -12.69 8.06 14.55
C GLY A 26 -11.40 8.63 13.98
N TYR A 27 -10.63 7.88 13.20
CA TYR A 27 -9.46 8.42 12.50
C TYR A 27 -9.85 9.36 11.36
N ARG A 28 -8.95 10.26 11.01
CA ARG A 28 -9.01 10.98 9.73
C ARG A 28 -8.31 10.11 8.68
N VAL A 29 -8.89 10.01 7.49
CA VAL A 29 -8.36 9.16 6.42
C VAL A 29 -8.10 10.01 5.19
N LYS A 30 -6.88 9.91 4.65
CA LYS A 30 -6.52 10.38 3.33
C LYS A 30 -6.31 9.18 2.43
N CYS A 31 -7.12 9.02 1.41
CA CYS A 31 -7.04 7.94 0.43
C CYS A 31 -6.31 8.44 -0.82
N LEU A 32 -5.24 7.75 -1.23
CA LEU A 32 -4.57 7.95 -2.50
C LEU A 32 -4.80 6.73 -3.40
N ASP A 33 -5.37 6.95 -4.59
CA ASP A 33 -5.59 5.89 -5.58
C ASP A 33 -5.62 6.47 -6.99
N ASN A 34 -5.13 5.73 -7.99
CA ASN A 34 -5.18 6.12 -9.39
C ASN A 34 -6.33 5.48 -10.17
N PHE A 35 -7.13 4.63 -9.49
CA PHE A 35 -8.21 3.84 -10.09
C PHE A 35 -7.80 3.05 -11.34
N HIS A 36 -6.61 2.51 -11.33
CA HIS A 36 -6.09 1.71 -12.45
C HIS A 36 -7.07 0.63 -12.92
N LYS A 37 -7.89 0.08 -12.01
CA LYS A 37 -8.96 -0.89 -12.32
C LYS A 37 -10.33 -0.24 -12.53
N GLY A 38 -10.42 1.08 -12.58
CA GLY A 38 -11.67 1.81 -12.87
C GLY A 38 -12.76 1.76 -11.78
N GLN A 39 -12.41 1.41 -10.55
CA GLN A 39 -13.39 1.23 -9.46
C GLN A 39 -13.29 2.36 -8.43
N CYS A 40 -14.10 3.41 -8.61
CA CYS A 40 -14.23 4.48 -7.60
C CYS A 40 -15.50 4.39 -6.75
N ASP A 41 -16.49 3.59 -7.18
CA ASP A 41 -17.83 3.56 -6.58
C ASP A 41 -17.83 3.20 -5.09
N ALA A 42 -16.87 2.37 -4.66
CA ALA A 42 -16.73 1.98 -3.27
C ALA A 42 -16.38 3.14 -2.32
N LEU A 43 -15.80 4.23 -2.84
CA LEU A 43 -15.45 5.43 -2.05
C LEU A 43 -16.55 6.49 -2.03
N ILE A 44 -17.55 6.42 -2.94
CA ILE A 44 -18.64 7.40 -3.01
C ILE A 44 -19.34 7.59 -1.65
N PRO A 45 -19.70 6.53 -0.90
CA PRO A 45 -20.33 6.68 0.41
C PRO A 45 -19.47 7.41 1.45
N LEU A 46 -18.14 7.42 1.27
CA LEU A 46 -17.21 8.08 2.17
C LEU A 46 -17.03 9.58 1.87
N ALA A 47 -17.38 10.02 0.65
CA ALA A 47 -17.13 11.38 0.17
C ALA A 47 -17.86 12.47 1.01
N THR A 48 -18.95 12.12 1.70
CA THR A 48 -19.68 13.04 2.59
C THR A 48 -19.11 13.09 4.00
N ASN A 49 -18.17 12.21 4.36
CA ASN A 49 -17.56 12.21 5.69
C ASN A 49 -16.48 13.29 5.76
N ARG A 50 -16.65 14.27 6.68
CA ARG A 50 -15.70 15.39 6.87
C ARG A 50 -14.27 14.98 7.26
N HIS A 51 -14.08 13.74 7.68
CA HIS A 51 -12.79 13.17 8.06
C HIS A 51 -12.17 12.33 6.95
N PHE A 52 -12.83 12.22 5.80
CA PHE A 52 -12.33 11.52 4.62
C PHE A 52 -11.83 12.53 3.58
N GLU A 53 -10.61 12.33 3.10
CA GLU A 53 -10.04 13.06 1.98
C GLU A 53 -9.66 12.06 0.89
N PHE A 54 -10.01 12.36 -0.36
CA PHE A 54 -9.57 11.61 -1.51
C PHE A 54 -8.61 12.43 -2.36
N GLU A 55 -7.52 11.83 -2.76
CA GLU A 55 -6.56 12.38 -3.71
C GLU A 55 -6.35 11.36 -4.85
N HIS A 56 -6.67 11.76 -6.08
CA HIS A 56 -6.31 10.97 -7.25
C HIS A 56 -4.82 11.07 -7.49
N GLY A 57 -4.11 9.94 -7.46
CA GLY A 57 -2.67 9.95 -7.65
C GLY A 57 -2.06 8.56 -7.78
N ASP A 58 -0.86 8.54 -8.35
CA ASP A 58 -0.10 7.34 -8.65
C ASP A 58 1.18 7.30 -7.82
N ILE A 59 1.42 6.18 -7.13
CA ILE A 59 2.62 5.99 -6.29
C ILE A 59 3.91 5.89 -7.10
N THR A 60 3.81 5.63 -8.42
CA THR A 60 4.98 5.65 -9.32
C THR A 60 5.48 7.06 -9.58
N ILE A 61 4.68 8.09 -9.26
CA ILE A 61 5.03 9.50 -9.42
C ILE A 61 5.44 10.09 -8.07
N ALA A 62 6.76 10.18 -7.83
CA ALA A 62 7.32 10.56 -6.53
C ALA A 62 6.73 11.86 -5.97
N GLU A 63 6.49 12.88 -6.79
CA GLU A 63 5.95 14.16 -6.32
C GLU A 63 4.51 14.05 -5.83
N GLN A 64 3.71 13.12 -6.38
CA GLN A 64 2.34 12.91 -5.93
C GLN A 64 2.33 12.26 -4.55
N ILE A 65 3.18 11.25 -4.31
CA ILE A 65 3.25 10.63 -2.99
C ILE A 65 3.88 11.54 -1.95
N LYS A 66 4.88 12.35 -2.30
CA LYS A 66 5.43 13.38 -1.41
C LYS A 66 4.35 14.36 -0.95
N LYS A 67 3.47 14.80 -1.85
CA LYS A 67 2.33 15.64 -1.50
C LYS A 67 1.31 14.90 -0.63
N ALA A 68 1.04 13.62 -0.93
CA ALA A 68 0.06 12.84 -0.22
C ALA A 68 0.40 12.60 1.25
N VAL A 69 1.69 12.44 1.60
CA VAL A 69 2.12 12.19 2.98
C VAL A 69 2.02 13.43 3.88
N LEU A 70 1.91 14.63 3.31
CA LEU A 70 1.89 15.87 4.11
C LEU A 70 0.68 15.90 5.05
N GLY A 71 0.94 16.17 6.33
CA GLY A 71 -0.07 16.27 7.38
C GLY A 71 -0.67 14.92 7.79
N CYS A 72 -0.07 13.80 7.40
CA CYS A 72 -0.42 12.47 7.86
C CYS A 72 0.47 12.03 9.03
N ASP A 73 -0.10 11.22 9.91
CA ASP A 73 0.54 10.71 11.12
C ASP A 73 0.99 9.24 10.96
N ALA A 74 0.43 8.52 9.96
CA ALA A 74 0.79 7.15 9.63
C ALA A 74 0.44 6.84 8.16
N ILE A 75 1.05 5.79 7.61
CA ILE A 75 0.80 5.28 6.26
C ILE A 75 0.37 3.82 6.34
N ILE A 76 -0.69 3.46 5.61
CA ILE A 76 -1.03 2.07 5.29
C ILE A 76 -0.92 1.92 3.78
N HIS A 77 0.08 1.14 3.35
CA HIS A 77 0.42 1.00 1.94
C HIS A 77 -0.16 -0.28 1.35
N LEU A 78 -1.25 -0.14 0.59
CA LEU A 78 -1.96 -1.23 -0.09
C LEU A 78 -1.88 -1.15 -1.61
N ALA A 79 -1.48 0.00 -2.18
CA ALA A 79 -1.41 0.18 -3.64
C ALA A 79 -0.44 -0.84 -4.26
N ALA A 80 -0.95 -1.66 -5.16
CA ALA A 80 -0.18 -2.68 -5.86
C ALA A 80 -0.93 -3.20 -7.09
N ILE A 81 -0.19 -3.70 -8.07
CA ILE A 81 -0.72 -4.63 -9.06
C ILE A 81 -0.74 -6.02 -8.41
N VAL A 82 -1.94 -6.58 -8.23
CA VAL A 82 -2.16 -7.78 -7.41
C VAL A 82 -2.41 -9.00 -8.26
N GLY A 83 -1.74 -10.09 -7.90
CA GLY A 83 -1.97 -11.44 -8.41
C GLY A 83 -1.12 -11.81 -9.62
N PHE A 84 -0.89 -13.13 -9.76
CA PHE A 84 -0.04 -13.71 -10.79
C PHE A 84 -0.46 -13.32 -12.23
N PRO A 85 -1.75 -13.40 -12.65
CA PRO A 85 -2.10 -13.10 -14.03
C PRO A 85 -1.81 -11.65 -14.42
N ALA A 86 -2.12 -10.69 -13.54
CA ALA A 86 -1.92 -9.27 -13.81
C ALA A 86 -0.42 -8.92 -13.89
N CYS A 87 0.39 -9.42 -12.97
CA CYS A 87 1.82 -9.16 -12.95
C CYS A 87 2.54 -9.86 -14.09
N SER A 88 2.11 -11.07 -14.50
CA SER A 88 2.73 -11.80 -15.61
C SER A 88 2.39 -11.19 -16.97
N SER A 89 1.20 -10.61 -17.14
CA SER A 89 0.82 -9.95 -18.39
C SER A 89 1.50 -8.60 -18.60
N GLN A 90 1.86 -7.91 -17.51
CA GLN A 90 2.49 -6.59 -17.53
C GLN A 90 3.63 -6.50 -16.51
N PRO A 91 4.72 -7.26 -16.68
CA PRO A 91 5.78 -7.36 -15.66
C PRO A 91 6.49 -6.03 -15.38
N ALA A 92 6.70 -5.20 -16.40
CA ALA A 92 7.31 -3.88 -16.22
C ALA A 92 6.42 -2.93 -15.40
N LEU A 93 5.10 -2.97 -15.61
CA LEU A 93 4.16 -2.20 -14.81
C LEU A 93 4.10 -2.72 -13.37
N ALA A 94 4.09 -4.04 -13.20
CA ALA A 94 4.10 -4.66 -11.89
C ALA A 94 5.35 -4.26 -11.08
N ASP A 95 6.52 -4.25 -11.72
CA ASP A 95 7.77 -3.80 -11.11
C ASP A 95 7.73 -2.30 -10.76
N ALA A 96 7.31 -1.47 -11.71
CA ALA A 96 7.20 -0.02 -11.50
C ALA A 96 6.26 0.32 -10.33
N VAL A 97 5.11 -0.36 -10.20
CA VAL A 97 4.15 -0.10 -9.13
C VAL A 97 4.59 -0.76 -7.82
N ASN A 98 4.87 -2.08 -7.84
CA ASN A 98 5.05 -2.84 -6.60
C ASN A 98 6.43 -2.63 -5.96
N VAL A 99 7.46 -2.35 -6.75
CA VAL A 99 8.82 -2.12 -6.24
C VAL A 99 9.15 -0.63 -6.21
N GLN A 100 9.18 0.04 -7.38
CA GLN A 100 9.55 1.45 -7.42
C GLN A 100 8.52 2.34 -6.73
N GLY A 101 7.21 2.05 -6.86
CA GLY A 101 6.14 2.75 -6.16
C GLY A 101 6.27 2.63 -4.64
N THR A 102 6.58 1.44 -4.11
CA THR A 102 6.85 1.24 -2.68
C THR A 102 8.07 2.03 -2.23
N LYS A 103 9.15 2.03 -3.03
CA LYS A 103 10.32 2.86 -2.75
C LYS A 103 9.96 4.35 -2.67
N ASN A 104 9.13 4.85 -3.57
CA ASN A 104 8.68 6.26 -3.53
C ASN A 104 7.88 6.57 -2.25
N VAL A 105 7.07 5.61 -1.75
CA VAL A 105 6.34 5.76 -0.47
C VAL A 105 7.32 5.87 0.69
N ILE A 106 8.34 5.00 0.74
CA ILE A 106 9.39 5.03 1.76
C ILE A 106 10.15 6.35 1.71
N ASP A 107 10.61 6.76 0.52
CA ASP A 107 11.37 8.00 0.32
C ASP A 107 10.55 9.24 0.72
N ALA A 108 9.27 9.28 0.38
CA ALA A 108 8.36 10.38 0.75
C ALA A 108 8.13 10.43 2.27
N ARG A 109 7.89 9.27 2.91
CA ARG A 109 7.80 9.14 4.36
C ARG A 109 9.06 9.67 5.04
N ASN A 110 10.23 9.19 4.63
CA ASN A 110 11.51 9.53 5.23
C ASN A 110 11.84 11.02 5.06
N SER A 111 11.49 11.62 3.94
CA SER A 111 11.66 13.04 3.69
C SER A 111 10.74 13.92 4.56
N TYR A 112 9.55 13.45 4.89
CA TYR A 112 8.58 14.19 5.70
C TYR A 112 8.73 13.90 7.20
N SER A 113 8.75 12.62 7.59
CA SER A 113 8.89 12.18 8.97
C SER A 113 9.43 10.74 9.02
N PRO A 114 10.74 10.53 9.21
CA PRO A 114 11.35 9.20 9.19
C PRO A 114 10.78 8.22 10.24
N LYS A 115 10.20 8.76 11.31
CA LYS A 115 9.57 7.97 12.38
C LYS A 115 8.06 7.75 12.19
N MET A 116 7.48 8.22 11.09
CA MET A 116 6.06 7.97 10.80
C MET A 116 5.83 6.47 10.65
N PRO A 117 4.85 5.88 11.36
CA PRO A 117 4.51 4.47 11.19
C PRO A 117 4.12 4.15 9.75
N LEU A 118 4.68 3.06 9.21
CA LEU A 118 4.33 2.54 7.89
C LEU A 118 3.94 1.06 8.03
N VAL A 119 2.70 0.75 7.67
CA VAL A 119 2.20 -0.62 7.54
C VAL A 119 2.14 -0.99 6.07
N TYR A 120 2.78 -2.08 5.71
CA TYR A 120 2.81 -2.62 4.35
C TYR A 120 2.05 -3.93 4.26
N ALA A 121 1.17 -4.07 3.29
CA ALA A 121 0.49 -5.33 3.04
C ALA A 121 1.36 -6.23 2.15
N SER A 122 2.02 -7.22 2.73
CA SER A 122 2.75 -8.26 2.01
C SER A 122 1.82 -9.37 1.50
N THR A 123 2.29 -10.55 1.25
CA THR A 123 1.51 -11.65 0.65
C THR A 123 2.11 -13.02 0.98
N GLY A 124 1.27 -14.03 1.14
CA GLY A 124 1.71 -15.42 1.21
C GLY A 124 2.45 -15.93 -0.05
N SER A 125 2.36 -15.22 -1.18
CA SER A 125 3.09 -15.59 -2.40
C SER A 125 4.61 -15.47 -2.28
N VAL A 126 5.12 -14.80 -1.24
CA VAL A 126 6.56 -14.70 -0.94
C VAL A 126 7.17 -16.04 -0.54
N TYR A 127 6.37 -16.94 0.04
CA TYR A 127 6.82 -18.27 0.44
C TYR A 127 6.88 -19.27 -0.73
N GLY A 128 6.21 -18.98 -1.85
CA GLY A 128 6.17 -19.86 -3.01
C GLY A 128 5.41 -21.15 -2.74
N LYS A 129 5.99 -22.29 -3.17
CA LYS A 129 5.42 -23.62 -2.92
C LYS A 129 5.92 -24.15 -1.58
N VAL A 130 5.01 -24.24 -0.60
CA VAL A 130 5.30 -24.78 0.74
C VAL A 130 4.59 -26.13 0.88
N GLU A 131 5.28 -27.14 1.42
CA GLU A 131 4.68 -28.41 1.84
C GLU A 131 4.27 -28.31 3.31
N GLY A 132 2.97 -28.51 3.60
CA GLY A 132 2.42 -28.41 4.96
C GLY A 132 1.93 -27.02 5.33
N VAL A 133 2.05 -26.67 6.61
CA VAL A 133 1.60 -25.38 7.16
C VAL A 133 2.68 -24.31 6.94
N CYS A 134 2.29 -23.20 6.33
CA CYS A 134 3.14 -22.03 6.17
C CYS A 134 3.08 -21.16 7.43
N THR A 135 4.23 -20.71 7.91
CA THR A 135 4.38 -19.77 9.02
C THR A 135 5.32 -18.65 8.62
N GLU A 136 5.44 -17.60 9.43
CA GLU A 136 6.35 -16.48 9.19
C GLU A 136 7.83 -16.90 9.17
N GLU A 137 8.16 -18.06 9.74
CA GLU A 137 9.52 -18.62 9.74
C GLU A 137 9.80 -19.51 8.50
N SER A 138 8.78 -19.74 7.67
CA SER A 138 8.95 -20.55 6.46
C SER A 138 9.91 -19.87 5.47
N PRO A 139 10.74 -20.64 4.75
CA PRO A 139 11.69 -20.08 3.79
C PRO A 139 10.99 -19.26 2.70
N LEU A 140 11.53 -18.08 2.40
CA LEU A 140 11.03 -17.22 1.32
C LEU A 140 11.52 -17.74 -0.03
N ASN A 141 10.61 -18.26 -0.85
CA ASN A 141 10.90 -18.86 -2.16
C ASN A 141 9.88 -18.42 -3.21
N ALA A 142 9.74 -17.11 -3.39
CA ALA A 142 8.81 -16.55 -4.36
C ALA A 142 9.12 -17.04 -5.78
N VAL A 143 8.12 -17.61 -6.46
CA VAL A 143 8.23 -18.15 -7.82
C VAL A 143 7.46 -17.35 -8.86
N SER A 144 6.56 -16.50 -8.45
CA SER A 144 5.77 -15.64 -9.34
C SER A 144 6.33 -14.22 -9.37
N GLN A 145 6.16 -13.51 -10.50
CA GLN A 145 6.53 -12.08 -10.59
C GLN A 145 5.91 -11.27 -9.46
N TYR A 146 4.64 -11.53 -9.13
CA TYR A 146 3.97 -10.89 -8.01
C TYR A 146 4.66 -11.15 -6.67
N GLY A 147 4.95 -12.43 -6.37
CA GLY A 147 5.63 -12.80 -5.12
C GLY A 147 7.04 -12.21 -5.04
N ILE A 148 7.80 -12.21 -6.15
CA ILE A 148 9.14 -11.62 -6.22
C ILE A 148 9.08 -10.11 -5.94
N ASN A 149 8.20 -9.37 -6.62
CA ASN A 149 8.05 -7.93 -6.40
C ASN A 149 7.64 -7.61 -4.95
N LYS A 150 6.69 -8.38 -4.39
CA LYS A 150 6.24 -8.18 -3.01
C LYS A 150 7.33 -8.48 -1.99
N ARG A 151 8.14 -9.50 -2.22
CA ARG A 151 9.30 -9.82 -1.39
C ARG A 151 10.35 -8.70 -1.40
N ILE A 152 10.71 -8.20 -2.58
CA ILE A 152 11.67 -7.08 -2.70
C ILE A 152 11.14 -5.85 -1.95
N ALA A 153 9.86 -5.52 -2.12
CA ALA A 153 9.22 -4.40 -1.45
C ALA A 153 9.17 -4.59 0.09
N GLU A 154 8.89 -5.81 0.55
CA GLU A 154 8.89 -6.15 1.97
C GLU A 154 10.29 -6.01 2.60
N GLU A 155 11.33 -6.46 1.91
CA GLU A 155 12.73 -6.31 2.34
C GLU A 155 13.09 -4.82 2.48
N MET A 156 12.67 -3.95 1.54
CA MET A 156 12.86 -2.49 1.65
C MET A 156 12.11 -1.90 2.85
N VAL A 157 10.85 -2.27 3.05
CA VAL A 157 10.05 -1.77 4.18
C VAL A 157 10.64 -2.23 5.51
N SER A 158 11.02 -3.51 5.62
CA SER A 158 11.56 -4.09 6.86
C SER A 158 12.95 -3.56 7.23
N SER A 159 13.67 -2.93 6.29
CA SER A 159 14.93 -2.25 6.57
C SER A 159 14.76 -0.86 7.21
N GLU A 160 13.54 -0.36 7.29
CA GLU A 160 13.21 0.95 7.83
C GLU A 160 12.71 0.87 9.28
N ASP A 161 12.99 1.90 10.07
CA ASP A 161 12.47 2.01 11.43
C ASP A 161 10.96 2.24 11.46
N ASN A 162 10.28 1.70 12.48
CA ASN A 162 8.85 1.90 12.73
C ASN A 162 7.94 1.44 11.59
N THR A 163 8.27 0.28 11.03
CA THR A 163 7.51 -0.37 9.96
C THR A 163 6.98 -1.73 10.39
N VAL A 164 5.90 -2.18 9.72
CA VAL A 164 5.30 -3.52 9.86
C VAL A 164 4.91 -4.00 8.46
N SER A 165 5.25 -5.25 8.15
CA SER A 165 4.83 -5.96 6.94
C SER A 165 4.10 -7.25 7.27
#